data_fcb62143d1cc267f0767dc0272fd296c
#
_entry.id   fcb62143d1cc267f0767dc0272fd296c
#
_cell.length_a   1.000
_cell.length_b   1.000
_cell.length_c   1.000
_cell.angle_alpha   90.00
_cell.angle_beta   90.00
_cell.angle_gamma   90.00
#
_symmetry.space_group_name_H-M   'P 1'
#
loop_
_entity.id
_entity.type
_entity.pdbx_description
1 polymer ?
#
loop_
_entity_poly.entity_id
_entity_poly.type
_entity_poly.pdbx_seq_one_letter_code
_entity_poly.pdbx_strand_id
1 'polypeptide(L)'
;ICKAEGKADYALKHWDALTTWTDYLVENGADPANQLCTDDFAGHWARNTNLAIKAIVGVAAYGDMARMAGKTDVAEKYTAKAREMAARWKEMAAAADHYRLTFDEGDTWSQKYNLVWDKLLGYNVFDADIAPTEIAYYLTRQNKYGLPLDVRRAYTKSDWIVWTATMADDKATFERFIAPMH
;
A
#
# COMPACT_ATOMS: atom_id res chain seq x y z
N ILE A 1 2.50 10.54 12.80
CA ILE A 1 2.53 11.42 13.97
C ILE A 1 2.77 10.57 15.22
N CYS A 2 1.80 9.77 15.72
CA CYS A 2 1.92 9.01 16.98
C CYS A 2 3.23 8.25 17.11
N LYS A 3 3.65 7.52 16.05
CA LYS A 3 4.90 6.75 16.03
C LYS A 3 6.14 7.65 16.15
N ALA A 4 6.16 8.80 15.48
CA ALA A 4 7.25 9.76 15.57
C ALA A 4 7.31 10.46 16.95
N GLU A 5 6.17 10.69 17.57
CA GLU A 5 6.08 11.28 18.92
C GLU A 5 6.25 10.26 20.04
N GLY A 6 6.18 8.97 19.74
CA GLY A 6 6.24 7.89 20.73
C GLY A 6 5.01 7.81 21.65
N LYS A 7 3.87 8.42 21.29
CA LYS A 7 2.66 8.48 22.10
C LYS A 7 1.39 8.63 21.28
N ALA A 8 0.26 8.18 21.80
CA ALA A 8 -1.04 8.18 21.12
C ALA A 8 -2.01 9.28 21.58
N ASP A 9 -1.56 10.29 22.33
CA ASP A 9 -2.41 11.30 22.96
C ASP A 9 -3.31 12.03 21.97
N TYR A 10 -2.79 12.35 20.77
CA TYR A 10 -3.57 13.00 19.72
C TYR A 10 -4.62 12.04 19.15
N ALA A 11 -4.25 10.79 18.86
CA ALA A 11 -5.18 9.79 18.37
C ALA A 11 -6.33 9.54 19.36
N LEU A 12 -6.04 9.51 20.65
CA LEU A 12 -7.04 9.30 21.69
C LEU A 12 -8.12 10.40 21.71
N LYS A 13 -7.80 11.63 21.31
CA LYS A 13 -8.78 12.73 21.21
C LYS A 13 -9.81 12.51 20.09
N HIS A 14 -9.46 11.69 19.11
CA HIS A 14 -10.27 11.41 17.91
C HIS A 14 -10.62 9.92 17.79
N TRP A 15 -10.55 9.18 18.90
CA TRP A 15 -10.61 7.72 18.89
C TRP A 15 -11.88 7.18 18.26
N ASP A 16 -13.04 7.75 18.58
CA ASP A 16 -14.33 7.31 18.02
C ASP A 16 -14.39 7.49 16.51
N ALA A 17 -13.91 8.62 16.00
CA ALA A 17 -13.83 8.86 14.56
C ALA A 17 -12.87 7.89 13.87
N LEU A 18 -11.69 7.65 14.45
CA LEU A 18 -10.71 6.70 13.95
C LEU A 18 -11.27 5.27 13.93
N THR A 19 -12.00 4.88 14.96
CA THR A 19 -12.68 3.58 15.03
C THR A 19 -13.70 3.45 13.88
N THR A 20 -14.59 4.43 13.74
CA THR A 20 -15.62 4.45 12.70
C THR A 20 -15.01 4.34 11.30
N TRP A 21 -13.95 5.11 11.03
CA TRP A 21 -13.26 5.05 9.73
C TRP A 21 -12.56 3.71 9.50
N THR A 22 -11.96 3.14 10.56
CA THR A 22 -11.27 1.84 10.43
C THR A 22 -12.28 0.72 10.20
N ASP A 23 -13.43 0.71 10.88
CA ASP A 23 -14.49 -0.25 10.66
C ASP A 23 -15.01 -0.18 9.21
N TYR A 24 -15.19 1.03 8.67
CA TYR A 24 -15.51 1.23 7.26
C TYR A 24 -14.43 0.63 6.32
N LEU A 25 -13.15 0.82 6.63
CA LEU A 25 -12.06 0.24 5.83
C LEU A 25 -12.04 -1.30 5.90
N VAL A 26 -12.37 -1.88 7.05
CA VAL A 26 -12.50 -3.34 7.21
C VAL A 26 -13.61 -3.90 6.32
N GLU A 27 -14.73 -3.21 6.23
CA GLU A 27 -15.88 -3.65 5.44
C GLU A 27 -15.70 -3.41 3.93
N ASN A 28 -15.12 -2.25 3.54
CA ASN A 28 -15.16 -1.76 2.16
C ASN A 28 -13.78 -1.63 1.51
N GLY A 29 -12.69 -1.62 2.28
CA GLY A 29 -11.37 -1.26 1.78
C GLY A 29 -10.60 -2.40 1.10
N ALA A 30 -10.96 -3.66 1.35
CA ALA A 30 -10.26 -4.81 0.79
C ALA A 30 -10.52 -5.02 -0.71
N ASP A 31 -11.71 -4.59 -1.20
CA ASP A 31 -12.11 -4.64 -2.61
C ASP A 31 -12.92 -3.37 -2.92
N PRO A 32 -12.25 -2.22 -3.17
CA PRO A 32 -12.91 -0.94 -3.25
C PRO A 32 -13.76 -0.82 -4.52
N ALA A 33 -15.07 -0.57 -4.34
CA ALA A 33 -16.02 -0.43 -5.45
C ALA A 33 -15.74 0.80 -6.35
N ASN A 34 -15.01 1.80 -5.83
CA ASN A 34 -14.64 3.00 -6.55
C ASN A 34 -13.17 3.34 -6.28
N GLN A 35 -12.48 3.91 -7.28
CA GLN A 35 -11.16 4.48 -7.11
C GLN A 35 -11.29 5.97 -6.75
N LEU A 36 -11.17 6.30 -5.47
CA LEU A 36 -11.10 7.66 -4.94
C LEU A 36 -9.76 7.86 -4.26
N CYS A 37 -8.69 8.00 -5.06
CA CYS A 37 -7.32 8.11 -4.57
C CYS A 37 -6.49 9.09 -5.41
N THR A 38 -5.24 9.32 -5.02
CA THR A 38 -4.36 10.35 -5.60
C THR A 38 -3.93 10.06 -7.04
N ASP A 39 -4.08 8.85 -7.54
CA ASP A 39 -3.79 8.45 -8.92
C ASP A 39 -5.01 8.46 -9.84
N ASP A 40 -6.11 9.07 -9.41
CA ASP A 40 -7.36 9.21 -10.16
C ASP A 40 -7.20 10.01 -11.46
N PHE A 41 -6.19 10.87 -11.58
CA PHE A 41 -5.86 11.61 -12.81
C PHE A 41 -5.56 10.69 -14.02
N ALA A 42 -5.20 9.43 -13.77
CA ALA A 42 -5.02 8.41 -14.81
C ALA A 42 -6.35 7.76 -15.25
N GLY A 43 -7.47 8.10 -14.62
CA GLY A 43 -8.79 7.52 -14.78
C GLY A 43 -9.20 6.64 -13.60
N HIS A 44 -10.50 6.62 -13.32
CA HIS A 44 -11.07 5.84 -12.22
C HIS A 44 -11.29 4.38 -12.66
N TRP A 45 -10.69 3.45 -11.94
CA TRP A 45 -10.94 2.02 -12.08
C TRP A 45 -11.32 1.45 -10.71
N ALA A 46 -12.51 0.86 -10.65
CA ALA A 46 -12.98 0.14 -9.48
C ALA A 46 -12.05 -1.03 -9.15
N ARG A 47 -12.14 -1.53 -7.94
CA ARG A 47 -11.40 -2.71 -7.48
C ARG A 47 -9.88 -2.55 -7.56
N ASN A 48 -9.39 -1.31 -7.36
CA ASN A 48 -7.98 -0.94 -7.47
C ASN A 48 -7.14 -1.56 -6.35
N THR A 49 -6.13 -2.35 -6.72
CA THR A 49 -5.31 -3.12 -5.79
C THR A 49 -4.41 -2.23 -4.92
N ASN A 50 -3.89 -1.11 -5.45
CA ASN A 50 -3.07 -0.18 -4.69
C ASN A 50 -3.89 0.63 -3.68
N LEU A 51 -5.16 0.95 -4.00
CA LEU A 51 -6.08 1.56 -3.05
C LEU A 51 -6.44 0.59 -1.91
N ALA A 52 -6.63 -0.70 -2.21
CA ALA A 52 -6.83 -1.72 -1.20
C ALA A 52 -5.63 -1.84 -0.24
N ILE A 53 -4.38 -1.78 -0.75
CA ILE A 53 -3.17 -1.72 0.10
C ILE A 53 -3.24 -0.54 1.08
N LYS A 54 -3.62 0.64 0.60
CA LYS A 54 -3.75 1.84 1.45
C LYS A 54 -4.75 1.64 2.59
N ALA A 55 -5.89 0.99 2.30
CA ALA A 55 -6.88 0.66 3.32
C ALA A 55 -6.34 -0.35 4.35
N ILE A 56 -5.67 -1.41 3.90
CA ILE A 56 -5.07 -2.44 4.75
C ILE A 56 -4.01 -1.82 5.69
N VAL A 57 -3.13 -0.98 5.15
CA VAL A 57 -2.15 -0.23 5.96
C VAL A 57 -2.84 0.69 6.96
N GLY A 58 -3.97 1.31 6.59
CA GLY A 58 -4.77 2.12 7.50
C GLY A 58 -5.31 1.32 8.70
N VAL A 59 -5.80 0.10 8.46
CA VAL A 59 -6.26 -0.83 9.51
C VAL A 59 -5.09 -1.24 10.42
N ALA A 60 -3.92 -1.56 9.84
CA ALA A 60 -2.71 -1.88 10.60
C ALA A 60 -2.25 -0.70 11.48
N ALA A 61 -2.29 0.52 10.92
CA ALA A 61 -1.95 1.74 11.63
C ALA A 61 -2.86 1.99 12.85
N TYR A 62 -4.15 1.71 12.72
CA TYR A 62 -5.09 1.81 13.84
C TYR A 62 -4.76 0.80 14.95
N GLY A 63 -4.43 -0.46 14.57
CA GLY A 63 -3.95 -1.47 15.52
C GLY A 63 -2.68 -1.04 16.27
N ASP A 64 -1.73 -0.39 15.58
CA ASP A 64 -0.50 0.12 16.18
C ASP A 64 -0.79 1.31 17.15
N MET A 65 -1.63 2.24 16.74
CA MET A 65 -2.10 3.31 17.64
C MET A 65 -2.83 2.78 18.87
N ALA A 66 -3.64 1.72 18.72
CA ALA A 66 -4.31 1.06 19.85
C ALA A 66 -3.28 0.46 20.83
N ARG A 67 -2.22 -0.17 20.32
CA ARG A 67 -1.12 -0.69 21.15
C ARG A 67 -0.43 0.42 21.92
N MET A 68 -0.10 1.53 21.25
CA MET A 68 0.51 2.71 21.88
C MET A 68 -0.40 3.33 22.95
N ALA A 69 -1.72 3.23 22.79
CA ALA A 69 -2.74 3.70 23.73
C ALA A 69 -3.04 2.70 24.88
N GLY A 70 -2.35 1.56 24.93
CA GLY A 70 -2.60 0.52 25.94
C GLY A 70 -3.90 -0.29 25.73
N LYS A 71 -4.51 -0.19 24.54
CA LYS A 71 -5.75 -0.91 24.19
C LYS A 71 -5.40 -2.26 23.51
N THR A 72 -4.90 -3.22 24.30
CA THR A 72 -4.31 -4.47 23.79
C THR A 72 -5.28 -5.28 22.93
N ASP A 73 -6.50 -5.54 23.40
CA ASP A 73 -7.51 -6.33 22.67
C ASP A 73 -7.86 -5.70 21.31
N VAL A 74 -7.96 -4.36 21.27
CA VAL A 74 -8.21 -3.60 20.04
C VAL A 74 -7.01 -3.72 19.11
N ALA A 75 -5.79 -3.61 19.62
CA ALA A 75 -4.56 -3.74 18.85
C ALA A 75 -4.45 -5.13 18.20
N GLU A 76 -4.69 -6.19 18.95
CA GLU A 76 -4.67 -7.57 18.46
C GLU A 76 -5.73 -7.79 17.39
N LYS A 77 -6.97 -7.39 17.65
CA LYS A 77 -8.09 -7.51 16.71
C LYS A 77 -7.77 -6.89 15.35
N TYR A 78 -7.36 -5.62 15.31
CA TYR A 78 -7.18 -4.92 14.03
C TYR A 78 -5.86 -5.28 13.35
N THR A 79 -4.81 -5.67 14.10
CA THR A 79 -3.59 -6.23 13.49
C THR A 79 -3.87 -7.58 12.82
N ALA A 80 -4.64 -8.46 13.47
CA ALA A 80 -5.05 -9.73 12.87
C ALA A 80 -5.93 -9.51 11.63
N LYS A 81 -6.87 -8.56 11.70
CA LYS A 81 -7.72 -8.21 10.56
C LYS A 81 -6.91 -7.65 9.38
N ALA A 82 -5.93 -6.78 9.61
CA ALA A 82 -5.06 -6.27 8.56
C ALA A 82 -4.29 -7.40 7.85
N ARG A 83 -3.78 -8.38 8.60
CA ARG A 83 -3.11 -9.57 8.03
C ARG A 83 -4.06 -10.45 7.22
N GLU A 84 -5.28 -10.68 7.70
CA GLU A 84 -6.31 -11.41 6.95
C GLU A 84 -6.62 -10.70 5.62
N MET A 85 -6.81 -9.37 5.66
CA MET A 85 -7.05 -8.56 4.47
C MET A 85 -5.87 -8.61 3.50
N ALA A 86 -4.62 -8.56 3.99
CA ALA A 86 -3.41 -8.63 3.19
C ALA A 86 -3.25 -10.00 2.51
N ALA A 87 -3.53 -11.09 3.22
CA ALA A 87 -3.51 -12.43 2.64
C ALA A 87 -4.54 -12.57 1.51
N ARG A 88 -5.78 -12.12 1.74
CA ARG A 88 -6.81 -12.09 0.71
C ARG A 88 -6.43 -11.22 -0.48
N TRP A 89 -5.84 -10.05 -0.23
CA TRP A 89 -5.33 -9.17 -1.29
C TRP A 89 -4.32 -9.89 -2.17
N LYS A 90 -3.37 -10.61 -1.58
CA LYS A 90 -2.34 -11.37 -2.31
C LYS A 90 -2.95 -12.38 -3.27
N GLU A 91 -3.94 -13.16 -2.80
CA GLU A 91 -4.64 -14.14 -3.62
C GLU A 91 -5.42 -13.50 -4.77
N MET A 92 -6.16 -12.42 -4.48
CA MET A 92 -7.01 -11.75 -5.47
C MET A 92 -6.23 -10.97 -6.52
N ALA A 93 -5.11 -10.33 -6.13
CA ALA A 93 -4.30 -9.50 -7.02
C ALA A 93 -3.28 -10.30 -7.85
N ALA A 94 -3.00 -11.57 -7.52
CA ALA A 94 -1.94 -12.36 -8.12
C ALA A 94 -2.08 -12.51 -9.64
N ALA A 95 -0.96 -12.26 -10.35
CA ALA A 95 -0.73 -12.64 -11.74
C ALA A 95 0.46 -13.61 -11.79
N ALA A 96 0.99 -13.92 -12.99
CA ALA A 96 2.04 -14.92 -13.12
C ALA A 96 3.36 -14.51 -12.44
N ASP A 97 3.74 -13.23 -12.55
CA ASP A 97 5.05 -12.69 -12.11
C ASP A 97 4.96 -11.29 -11.46
N HIS A 98 3.74 -10.83 -11.18
CA HIS A 98 3.45 -9.53 -10.57
C HIS A 98 2.04 -9.52 -9.94
N TYR A 99 1.58 -8.34 -9.48
CA TYR A 99 0.22 -8.14 -8.99
C TYR A 99 -0.54 -7.13 -9.87
N ARG A 100 -1.81 -7.43 -10.16
CA ARG A 100 -2.66 -6.67 -11.08
C ARG A 100 -2.93 -5.24 -10.61
N LEU A 101 -3.34 -4.36 -11.54
CA LEU A 101 -3.86 -3.01 -11.25
C LEU A 101 -5.22 -3.08 -10.55
N THR A 102 -6.10 -3.96 -11.02
CA THR A 102 -7.42 -4.24 -10.43
C THR A 102 -7.61 -5.73 -10.22
N PHE A 103 -8.53 -6.12 -9.34
CA PHE A 103 -8.73 -7.53 -9.02
C PHE A 103 -9.39 -8.34 -10.13
N ASP A 104 -10.01 -7.72 -11.12
CA ASP A 104 -10.80 -8.35 -12.19
C ASP A 104 -10.17 -8.25 -13.59
N GLU A 105 -9.19 -7.37 -13.81
CA GLU A 105 -8.56 -7.20 -15.12
C GLU A 105 -7.24 -8.01 -15.20
N GLY A 106 -7.24 -9.05 -16.05
CA GLY A 106 -6.19 -10.08 -16.08
C GLY A 106 -4.80 -9.62 -16.50
N ASP A 107 -4.70 -8.76 -17.51
CA ASP A 107 -3.40 -8.32 -18.10
C ASP A 107 -3.09 -6.87 -17.74
N THR A 108 -3.05 -6.57 -16.44
CA THR A 108 -2.81 -5.22 -15.93
C THR A 108 -1.75 -5.21 -14.83
N TRP A 109 -1.05 -4.09 -14.68
CA TRP A 109 -0.10 -3.84 -13.60
C TRP A 109 -0.13 -2.38 -13.17
N SER A 110 0.30 -2.08 -11.96
CA SER A 110 0.50 -0.72 -11.45
C SER A 110 1.59 -0.67 -10.40
N GLN A 111 2.16 0.51 -10.16
CA GLN A 111 3.00 0.72 -8.98
C GLN A 111 2.17 0.50 -7.70
N LYS A 112 2.63 -0.40 -6.84
CA LYS A 112 2.06 -0.66 -5.51
C LYS A 112 2.74 0.23 -4.45
N TYR A 113 2.90 1.52 -4.76
CA TYR A 113 3.66 2.46 -3.94
C TYR A 113 3.15 2.58 -2.49
N ASN A 114 1.91 2.24 -2.23
CA ASN A 114 1.38 2.23 -0.85
C ASN A 114 1.99 1.13 0.04
N LEU A 115 2.63 0.10 -0.51
CA LEU A 115 3.38 -0.91 0.27
C LEU A 115 4.55 -0.29 1.06
N VAL A 116 5.08 0.85 0.60
CA VAL A 116 6.18 1.55 1.30
C VAL A 116 5.84 1.85 2.76
N TRP A 117 4.58 2.12 3.06
CA TRP A 117 4.15 2.45 4.42
C TRP A 117 4.16 1.25 5.36
N ASP A 118 3.87 0.04 4.86
CA ASP A 118 4.03 -1.19 5.63
C ASP A 118 5.50 -1.41 6.02
N LYS A 119 6.44 -1.22 5.07
CA LYS A 119 7.88 -1.30 5.29
C LYS A 119 8.38 -0.22 6.25
N LEU A 120 8.12 1.06 5.96
CA LEU A 120 8.66 2.19 6.74
C LEU A 120 8.10 2.25 8.16
N LEU A 121 6.86 1.85 8.35
CA LEU A 121 6.22 1.85 9.67
C LEU A 121 6.41 0.51 10.40
N GLY A 122 6.97 -0.50 9.73
CA GLY A 122 7.30 -1.80 10.33
C GLY A 122 6.08 -2.57 10.78
N TYR A 123 4.96 -2.49 10.05
CA TYR A 123 3.75 -3.23 10.39
C TYR A 123 3.87 -4.71 10.00
N ASN A 124 4.52 -4.99 8.86
CA ASN A 124 4.78 -6.34 8.34
C ASN A 124 3.48 -7.17 8.26
N VAL A 125 2.43 -6.57 7.70
CA VAL A 125 1.15 -7.26 7.49
C VAL A 125 1.07 -7.91 6.12
N PHE A 126 1.85 -7.43 5.14
CA PHE A 126 2.00 -8.06 3.85
C PHE A 126 3.12 -9.10 3.85
N ASP A 127 2.97 -10.15 3.04
CA ASP A 127 4.02 -11.17 2.89
C ASP A 127 5.30 -10.56 2.30
N ALA A 128 6.44 -11.00 2.81
CA ALA A 128 7.75 -10.44 2.47
C ALA A 128 8.16 -10.61 1.00
N ASP A 129 7.55 -11.53 0.26
CA ASP A 129 7.82 -11.78 -1.15
C ASP A 129 7.11 -10.80 -2.10
N ILE A 130 6.09 -10.06 -1.63
CA ILE A 130 5.29 -9.18 -2.48
C ILE A 130 6.14 -8.03 -3.04
N ALA A 131 6.84 -7.30 -2.19
CA ALA A 131 7.65 -6.16 -2.64
C ALA A 131 8.81 -6.58 -3.57
N PRO A 132 9.60 -7.63 -3.29
CA PRO A 132 10.61 -8.12 -4.23
C PRO A 132 10.02 -8.56 -5.59
N THR A 133 8.86 -9.23 -5.60
CA THR A 133 8.17 -9.63 -6.84
C THR A 133 7.83 -8.40 -7.69
N GLU A 134 7.20 -7.39 -7.09
CA GLU A 134 6.85 -6.14 -7.77
C GLU A 134 8.09 -5.38 -8.25
N ILE A 135 9.13 -5.25 -7.44
CA ILE A 135 10.37 -4.58 -7.81
C ILE A 135 11.04 -5.26 -9.01
N ALA A 136 11.11 -6.60 -9.03
CA ALA A 136 11.65 -7.34 -10.16
C ALA A 136 10.86 -7.07 -11.45
N TYR A 137 9.54 -7.10 -11.37
CA TYR A 137 8.66 -6.81 -12.50
C TYR A 137 8.80 -5.35 -12.98
N TYR A 138 8.79 -4.37 -12.09
CA TYR A 138 8.90 -2.95 -12.45
C TYR A 138 10.20 -2.61 -13.16
N LEU A 139 11.30 -3.25 -12.82
CA LEU A 139 12.58 -3.07 -13.52
C LEU A 139 12.51 -3.45 -15.00
N THR A 140 11.58 -4.32 -15.39
CA THR A 140 11.32 -4.68 -16.80
C THR A 140 10.40 -3.68 -17.51
N ARG A 141 9.75 -2.78 -16.76
CA ARG A 141 8.73 -1.83 -17.26
C ARG A 141 9.20 -0.39 -17.31
N GLN A 142 10.41 -0.09 -16.84
CA GLN A 142 10.96 1.26 -16.87
C GLN A 142 11.12 1.78 -18.30
N ASN A 143 10.70 3.03 -18.51
CA ASN A 143 10.92 3.82 -19.70
C ASN A 143 12.20 4.69 -19.59
N LYS A 144 12.54 5.42 -20.63
CA LYS A 144 13.67 6.37 -20.66
C LYS A 144 13.66 7.35 -19.46
N TYR A 145 12.48 7.77 -19.00
CA TYR A 145 12.30 8.77 -17.95
C TYR A 145 11.74 8.17 -16.65
N GLY A 146 11.83 6.88 -16.45
CA GLY A 146 11.43 6.19 -15.24
C GLY A 146 10.24 5.26 -15.41
N LEU A 147 9.77 4.74 -14.30
CA LEU A 147 8.68 3.76 -14.24
C LEU A 147 7.32 4.47 -14.44
N PRO A 148 6.48 4.05 -15.40
CA PRO A 148 5.10 4.52 -15.49
C PRO A 148 4.29 4.17 -14.22
N LEU A 149 3.19 4.90 -13.98
CA LEU A 149 2.27 4.57 -12.88
C LEU A 149 1.69 3.16 -13.05
N ASP A 150 1.25 2.86 -14.26
CA ASP A 150 0.57 1.60 -14.60
C ASP A 150 0.50 1.38 -16.12
N VAL A 151 -0.21 0.33 -16.50
CA VAL A 151 -0.38 -0.08 -17.90
C VAL A 151 -1.11 0.94 -18.77
N ARG A 152 -1.87 1.88 -18.21
CA ARG A 152 -2.75 2.80 -18.96
C ARG A 152 -2.00 3.89 -19.71
N ARG A 153 -0.92 4.44 -19.15
CA ARG A 153 -0.18 5.58 -19.71
C ARG A 153 1.28 5.56 -19.29
N ALA A 154 2.15 6.19 -20.09
CA ALA A 154 3.59 6.26 -19.86
C ALA A 154 4.00 7.44 -18.95
N TYR A 155 3.21 7.79 -17.94
CA TYR A 155 3.52 8.85 -16.98
C TYR A 155 3.24 8.43 -15.54
N THR A 156 3.84 9.18 -14.60
CA THR A 156 3.62 9.04 -13.16
C THR A 156 4.02 10.32 -12.45
N LYS A 157 4.00 10.31 -11.11
CA LYS A 157 4.59 11.35 -10.26
C LYS A 157 5.92 10.87 -9.70
N SER A 158 6.90 11.78 -9.59
CA SER A 158 8.24 11.46 -9.10
C SER A 158 8.26 10.94 -7.66
N ASP A 159 7.40 11.45 -6.79
CA ASP A 159 7.27 10.97 -5.41
C ASP A 159 6.86 9.48 -5.35
N TRP A 160 5.99 9.02 -6.23
CA TRP A 160 5.61 7.61 -6.28
C TRP A 160 6.74 6.70 -6.79
N ILE A 161 7.57 7.19 -7.73
CA ILE A 161 8.79 6.47 -8.12
C ILE A 161 9.71 6.32 -6.91
N VAL A 162 9.92 7.38 -6.12
CA VAL A 162 10.75 7.35 -4.90
C VAL A 162 10.18 6.38 -3.88
N TRP A 163 8.86 6.38 -3.64
CA TRP A 163 8.23 5.44 -2.72
C TRP A 163 8.36 3.99 -3.20
N THR A 164 8.18 3.75 -4.50
CA THR A 164 8.39 2.43 -5.11
C THR A 164 9.85 2.00 -4.98
N ALA A 165 10.81 2.87 -5.29
CA ALA A 165 12.24 2.61 -5.13
C ALA A 165 12.61 2.26 -3.68
N THR A 166 11.97 2.90 -2.69
CA THR A 166 12.20 2.66 -1.26
C THR A 166 11.77 1.25 -0.81
N MET A 167 10.95 0.57 -1.60
CA MET A 167 10.61 -0.85 -1.35
C MET A 167 11.78 -1.80 -1.64
N ALA A 168 12.76 -1.38 -2.47
CA ALA A 168 13.96 -2.19 -2.74
C ALA A 168 14.77 -2.45 -1.47
N ASP A 169 15.43 -3.61 -1.41
CA ASP A 169 16.22 -4.03 -0.25
C ASP A 169 17.69 -3.61 -0.36
N ASP A 170 18.13 -3.15 -1.53
CA ASP A 170 19.50 -2.70 -1.76
C ASP A 170 19.57 -1.36 -2.50
N LYS A 171 20.69 -0.65 -2.27
CA LYS A 171 20.94 0.67 -2.83
C LYS A 171 21.02 0.66 -4.37
N ALA A 172 21.61 -0.36 -4.95
CA ALA A 172 21.79 -0.43 -6.40
C ALA A 172 20.44 -0.52 -7.11
N THR A 173 19.52 -1.33 -6.58
CA THR A 173 18.15 -1.42 -7.09
C THR A 173 17.38 -0.11 -6.88
N PHE A 174 17.50 0.53 -5.73
CA PHE A 174 16.93 1.87 -5.50
C PHE A 174 17.42 2.88 -6.55
N GLU A 175 18.75 2.95 -6.78
CA GLU A 175 19.34 3.87 -7.75
C GLU A 175 18.87 3.62 -9.19
N ARG A 176 18.58 2.37 -9.58
CA ARG A 176 18.03 2.05 -10.89
C ARG A 176 16.65 2.67 -11.14
N PHE A 177 15.83 2.88 -10.11
CA PHE A 177 14.56 3.59 -10.24
C PHE A 177 14.73 5.10 -10.29
N ILE A 178 15.73 5.64 -9.58
CA ILE A 178 15.92 7.09 -9.45
C ILE A 178 16.72 7.68 -10.64
N ALA A 179 17.69 6.95 -11.17
CA ALA A 179 18.57 7.43 -12.23
C ALA A 179 17.82 7.97 -13.48
N PRO A 180 16.73 7.36 -13.96
CA PRO A 180 16.00 7.88 -15.12
C PRO A 180 15.27 9.23 -14.88
N MET A 181 15.17 9.70 -13.64
CA MET A 181 14.52 10.97 -13.28
C MET A 181 15.44 12.19 -13.35
N HIS A 182 16.74 11.97 -13.59
CA HIS A 182 17.79 13.02 -13.65
C HIS A 182 18.12 13.50 -15.06
#